data_bb751ec91f937bdd6a10733fe9de8e6d
#
_entry.id   bb751ec91f937bdd6a10733fe9de8e6d
#
_cell.length_a   1.000
_cell.length_b   1.000
_cell.length_c   1.000
_cell.angle_alpha   90.00
_cell.angle_beta   90.00
_cell.angle_gamma   90.00
#
_symmetry.space_group_name_H-M   'P 1'
#
loop_
_entity.id
_entity.type
_entity.pdbx_description
1 polymer ?
#
loop_
_entity_poly.entity_id
_entity_poly.type
_entity_poly.pdbx_seq_one_letter_code
_entity_poly.pdbx_strand_id
1 'polypeptide(L)'
;MKSRLFFKIFATYLIMMVLVIAVMEFFLTPAIRDTVTKGVMERMTGHGRIMALMTMDELPAKVGELAAGAEARVTIINAAGKVRADSSEKDQKMDNHLNRSEVQEARLKGVGTAIRYSRTLQQNMLYVAVAVREKDRLQGYVRLARSLEE
;
A
#
# COMPACT_ATOMS: atom_id res chain seq x y z
N MET A 1 9.24 -14.36 57.78
CA MET A 1 10.15 -14.94 56.76
C MET A 1 9.42 -15.40 55.49
N LYS A 2 8.24 -15.99 55.55
CA LYS A 2 7.48 -16.51 54.38
C LYS A 2 7.11 -15.41 53.33
N SER A 3 6.79 -14.18 53.76
CA SER A 3 6.42 -13.10 52.83
C SER A 3 7.55 -12.61 51.94
N ARG A 4 8.80 -12.61 52.45
CA ARG A 4 9.98 -12.18 51.63
C ARG A 4 10.33 -13.15 50.51
N LEU A 5 10.15 -14.46 50.77
CA LEU A 5 10.37 -15.51 49.78
C LEU A 5 9.29 -15.43 48.67
N PHE A 6 8.03 -15.31 49.09
CA PHE A 6 6.91 -15.13 48.14
C PHE A 6 7.12 -13.90 47.25
N PHE A 7 7.52 -12.77 47.82
CA PHE A 7 7.77 -11.55 47.04
C PHE A 7 8.94 -11.71 46.03
N LYS A 8 10.00 -12.42 46.43
CA LYS A 8 11.12 -12.70 45.48
C LYS A 8 10.67 -13.56 44.31
N ILE A 9 9.94 -14.63 44.57
CA ILE A 9 9.43 -15.53 43.54
C ILE A 9 8.46 -14.76 42.61
N PHE A 10 7.53 -13.99 43.17
CA PHE A 10 6.60 -13.19 42.41
C PHE A 10 7.31 -12.16 41.53
N ALA A 11 8.29 -11.44 42.06
CA ALA A 11 9.08 -10.48 41.31
C ALA A 11 9.83 -11.13 40.16
N THR A 12 10.41 -12.31 40.34
CA THR A 12 11.12 -13.08 39.30
C THR A 12 10.18 -13.46 38.16
N TYR A 13 8.99 -13.98 38.48
CA TYR A 13 7.98 -14.29 37.45
C TYR A 13 7.51 -13.05 36.71
N LEU A 14 7.27 -11.94 37.41
CA LEU A 14 6.86 -10.67 36.81
C LEU A 14 7.92 -10.16 35.83
N ILE A 15 9.18 -10.16 36.24
CA ILE A 15 10.30 -9.74 35.38
C ILE A 15 10.39 -10.65 34.16
N MET A 16 10.30 -11.96 34.33
CA MET A 16 10.34 -12.92 33.23
C MET A 16 9.18 -12.70 32.24
N MET A 17 7.94 -12.44 32.76
CA MET A 17 6.78 -12.15 31.94
C MET A 17 6.98 -10.87 31.10
N VAL A 18 7.46 -9.79 31.74
CA VAL A 18 7.75 -8.53 31.05
C VAL A 18 8.82 -8.72 29.98
N LEU A 19 9.85 -9.52 30.26
CA LEU A 19 10.92 -9.81 29.31
C LEU A 19 10.39 -10.59 28.08
N VAL A 20 9.52 -11.60 28.30
CA VAL A 20 8.89 -12.35 27.21
C VAL A 20 8.03 -11.45 26.35
N ILE A 21 7.22 -10.59 26.96
CA ILE A 21 6.38 -9.62 26.21
C ILE A 21 7.27 -8.68 25.40
N ALA A 22 8.34 -8.13 25.99
CA ALA A 22 9.26 -7.23 25.31
C ALA A 22 9.96 -7.90 24.10
N VAL A 23 10.35 -9.18 24.24
CA VAL A 23 10.91 -9.96 23.15
C VAL A 23 9.87 -10.19 22.04
N MET A 24 8.63 -10.54 22.39
CA MET A 24 7.56 -10.70 21.42
C MET A 24 7.29 -9.39 20.63
N GLU A 25 7.14 -8.27 21.33
CA GLU A 25 6.93 -6.97 20.70
C GLU A 25 8.09 -6.58 19.78
N PHE A 26 9.31 -6.79 20.23
CA PHE A 26 10.50 -6.38 19.46
C PHE A 26 10.74 -7.22 18.21
N PHE A 27 10.49 -8.54 18.25
CA PHE A 27 10.81 -9.44 17.13
C PHE A 27 9.58 -9.82 16.30
N LEU A 28 8.45 -10.14 16.94
CA LEU A 28 7.30 -10.72 16.25
C LEU A 28 6.46 -9.65 15.54
N THR A 29 6.23 -8.52 16.16
CA THR A 29 5.40 -7.43 15.59
C THR A 29 5.97 -6.91 14.27
N PRO A 30 7.27 -6.57 14.14
CA PRO A 30 7.84 -6.15 12.85
C PRO A 30 7.78 -7.22 11.78
N ALA A 31 8.04 -8.49 12.14
CA ALA A 31 8.02 -9.59 11.18
C ALA A 31 6.62 -9.84 10.60
N ILE A 32 5.59 -9.76 11.45
CA ILE A 32 4.19 -9.88 11.01
C ILE A 32 3.81 -8.71 10.10
N ARG A 33 4.14 -7.48 10.49
CA ARG A 33 3.85 -6.28 9.68
C ARG A 33 4.49 -6.35 8.30
N ASP A 34 5.74 -6.77 8.20
CA ASP A 34 6.45 -6.91 6.93
C ASP A 34 5.76 -7.95 6.02
N THR A 35 5.40 -9.11 6.59
CA THR A 35 4.71 -10.18 5.86
C THR A 35 3.34 -9.73 5.35
N VAL A 36 2.55 -9.06 6.20
CA VAL A 36 1.22 -8.54 5.82
C VAL A 36 1.37 -7.47 4.73
N THR A 37 2.29 -6.52 4.89
CA THR A 37 2.54 -5.46 3.91
C THR A 37 2.94 -6.02 2.54
N LYS A 38 3.83 -7.03 2.51
CA LYS A 38 4.22 -7.73 1.27
C LYS A 38 3.02 -8.40 0.62
N GLY A 39 2.20 -9.12 1.38
CA GLY A 39 1.00 -9.77 0.86
C GLY A 39 -0.02 -8.78 0.28
N VAL A 40 -0.21 -7.63 0.90
CA VAL A 40 -1.07 -6.56 0.36
C VAL A 40 -0.47 -5.99 -0.93
N MET A 41 0.83 -5.72 -0.96
CA MET A 41 1.55 -5.21 -2.13
C MET A 41 1.44 -6.15 -3.33
N GLU A 42 1.63 -7.45 -3.12
CA GLU A 42 1.51 -8.47 -4.17
C GLU A 42 0.09 -8.54 -4.74
N ARG A 43 -0.94 -8.54 -3.89
CA ARG A 43 -2.35 -8.50 -4.34
C ARG A 43 -2.65 -7.24 -5.14
N MET A 44 -2.27 -6.06 -4.64
CA MET A 44 -2.46 -4.80 -5.36
C MET A 44 -1.73 -4.80 -6.71
N THR A 45 -0.52 -5.36 -6.76
CA THR A 45 0.25 -5.51 -8.00
C THR A 45 -0.47 -6.44 -8.97
N GLY A 46 -1.01 -7.55 -8.50
CA GLY A 46 -1.82 -8.48 -9.29
C GLY A 46 -3.05 -7.80 -9.90
N HIS A 47 -3.84 -7.08 -9.08
CA HIS A 47 -4.98 -6.30 -9.57
C HIS A 47 -4.55 -5.24 -10.59
N GLY A 48 -3.49 -4.49 -10.30
CA GLY A 48 -2.96 -3.48 -11.22
C GLY A 48 -2.53 -4.05 -12.56
N ARG A 49 -1.90 -5.22 -12.58
CA ARG A 49 -1.51 -5.91 -13.82
C ARG A 49 -2.72 -6.34 -14.65
N ILE A 50 -3.78 -6.87 -14.00
CA ILE A 50 -5.03 -7.23 -14.68
C ILE A 50 -5.68 -5.99 -15.30
N MET A 51 -5.76 -4.89 -14.55
CA MET A 51 -6.28 -3.62 -15.05
C MET A 51 -5.44 -3.08 -16.22
N ALA A 52 -4.13 -3.25 -16.18
CA ALA A 52 -3.22 -2.79 -17.23
C ALA A 52 -3.35 -3.56 -18.56
N LEU A 53 -4.13 -4.66 -18.61
CA LEU A 53 -4.52 -5.34 -19.85
C LEU A 53 -5.65 -4.60 -20.59
N MET A 54 -6.35 -3.69 -19.92
CA MET A 54 -7.40 -2.88 -20.53
C MET A 54 -6.79 -1.68 -21.26
N THR A 55 -7.53 -1.14 -22.21
CA THR A 55 -7.11 0.08 -22.92
C THR A 55 -7.26 1.33 -22.05
N MET A 56 -6.45 2.37 -22.31
CA MET A 56 -6.53 3.65 -21.58
C MET A 56 -7.85 4.40 -21.80
N ASP A 57 -8.64 4.02 -22.78
CA ASP A 57 -9.96 4.62 -23.03
C ASP A 57 -11.08 3.92 -22.26
N GLU A 58 -10.94 2.63 -21.97
CA GLU A 58 -11.91 1.86 -21.18
C GLU A 58 -11.76 2.07 -19.66
N LEU A 59 -10.54 2.21 -19.17
CA LEU A 59 -10.21 2.31 -17.74
C LEU A 59 -10.97 3.42 -17.01
N PRO A 60 -11.08 4.66 -17.53
CA PRO A 60 -11.78 5.73 -16.82
C PRO A 60 -13.26 5.45 -16.54
N ALA A 61 -13.96 4.81 -17.47
CA ALA A 61 -15.37 4.48 -17.32
C ALA A 61 -15.63 3.42 -16.23
N LYS A 62 -14.64 2.55 -15.96
CA LYS A 62 -14.74 1.43 -15.01
C LYS A 62 -14.02 1.67 -13.69
N VAL A 63 -13.46 2.87 -13.46
CA VAL A 63 -12.60 3.14 -12.31
C VAL A 63 -13.26 2.82 -10.96
N GLY A 64 -14.56 3.04 -10.83
CA GLY A 64 -15.33 2.72 -9.61
C GLY A 64 -15.46 1.22 -9.36
N GLU A 65 -15.79 0.43 -10.41
CA GLU A 65 -15.90 -1.02 -10.33
C GLU A 65 -14.54 -1.66 -10.03
N LEU A 66 -13.49 -1.18 -10.70
CA LEU A 66 -12.12 -1.63 -10.50
C LEU A 66 -11.62 -1.36 -9.07
N ALA A 67 -11.98 -0.20 -8.51
CA ALA A 67 -11.64 0.15 -7.14
C ALA A 67 -12.35 -0.75 -6.13
N ALA A 68 -13.64 -1.01 -6.33
CA ALA A 68 -14.41 -1.92 -5.49
C ALA A 68 -13.83 -3.35 -5.51
N GLY A 69 -13.51 -3.87 -6.71
CA GLY A 69 -12.94 -5.21 -6.86
C GLY A 69 -11.50 -5.35 -6.29
N ALA A 70 -10.73 -4.27 -6.27
CA ALA A 70 -9.38 -4.26 -5.73
C ALA A 70 -9.32 -3.89 -4.23
N GLU A 71 -10.45 -3.49 -3.64
CA GLU A 71 -10.52 -2.92 -2.28
C GLU A 71 -9.47 -1.82 -2.05
N ALA A 72 -9.27 -0.97 -3.07
CA ALA A 72 -8.25 0.06 -3.07
C ALA A 72 -8.72 1.26 -3.90
N ARG A 73 -8.25 2.46 -3.55
CA ARG A 73 -8.42 3.62 -4.42
C ARG A 73 -7.67 3.40 -5.73
N VAL A 74 -8.34 3.61 -6.86
CA VAL A 74 -7.75 3.49 -8.19
C VAL A 74 -7.70 4.86 -8.86
N THR A 75 -6.54 5.21 -9.40
CA THR A 75 -6.28 6.43 -10.17
C THR A 75 -5.75 6.07 -11.54
N ILE A 76 -6.37 6.55 -12.61
CA ILE A 76 -5.91 6.37 -13.98
C ILE A 76 -5.13 7.60 -14.41
N ILE A 77 -3.90 7.39 -14.86
CA ILE A 77 -2.94 8.47 -15.17
C ILE A 77 -2.44 8.27 -16.60
N ASN A 78 -2.43 9.31 -17.43
CA ASN A 78 -1.88 9.24 -18.79
C ASN A 78 -0.33 9.26 -18.79
N ALA A 79 0.30 9.02 -19.93
CA ALA A 79 1.76 9.00 -20.06
C ALA A 79 2.44 10.32 -19.66
N ALA A 80 1.73 11.46 -19.71
CA ALA A 80 2.22 12.77 -19.28
C ALA A 80 2.02 13.05 -17.78
N GLY A 81 1.46 12.08 -17.01
CA GLY A 81 1.24 12.19 -15.57
C GLY A 81 -0.07 12.88 -15.17
N LYS A 82 -0.91 13.26 -16.14
CA LYS A 82 -2.21 13.87 -15.85
C LYS A 82 -3.22 12.78 -15.46
N VAL A 83 -3.94 13.00 -14.35
CA VAL A 83 -5.03 12.13 -13.92
C VAL A 83 -6.20 12.22 -14.90
N ARG A 84 -6.68 11.06 -15.37
CA ARG A 84 -7.84 10.91 -16.25
C ARG A 84 -9.11 10.52 -15.50
N ALA A 85 -8.96 9.72 -14.45
CA ALA A 85 -10.06 9.33 -13.56
C ALA A 85 -9.50 8.91 -12.20
N ASP A 86 -10.32 9.04 -11.17
CA ASP A 86 -10.03 8.61 -9.80
C ASP A 86 -11.30 8.10 -9.13
N SER A 87 -11.20 7.00 -8.38
CA SER A 87 -12.37 6.37 -7.74
C SER A 87 -12.87 7.11 -6.51
N SER A 88 -12.07 7.96 -5.90
CA SER A 88 -12.42 8.68 -4.66
C SER A 88 -12.72 10.16 -4.89
N GLU A 89 -12.14 10.77 -5.91
CA GLU A 89 -12.33 12.19 -6.22
C GLU A 89 -12.97 12.37 -7.59
N LYS A 90 -14.16 12.98 -7.61
CA LYS A 90 -14.91 13.28 -8.83
C LYS A 90 -14.40 14.54 -9.55
N ASP A 91 -13.71 15.44 -8.83
CA ASP A 91 -13.19 16.68 -9.39
C ASP A 91 -11.74 16.54 -9.84
N GLN A 92 -11.51 16.79 -11.13
CA GLN A 92 -10.25 16.58 -11.85
C GLN A 92 -9.14 17.61 -11.52
N LYS A 93 -9.17 18.27 -10.38
CA LYS A 93 -8.12 19.23 -9.94
C LYS A 93 -6.93 18.53 -9.23
N MET A 94 -6.57 17.33 -9.67
CA MET A 94 -5.41 16.67 -9.12
C MET A 94 -4.12 17.20 -9.78
N ASP A 95 -3.08 17.34 -8.96
CA ASP A 95 -1.73 17.64 -9.42
C ASP A 95 -1.23 16.58 -10.41
N ASN A 96 -0.24 16.94 -11.19
CA ASN A 96 0.44 15.98 -12.06
C ASN A 96 1.18 14.93 -11.21
N HIS A 97 0.93 13.66 -11.50
CA HIS A 97 1.45 12.52 -10.75
C HIS A 97 2.72 11.91 -11.35
N LEU A 98 3.26 12.48 -12.42
CA LEU A 98 4.43 11.93 -13.10
C LEU A 98 5.65 11.79 -12.18
N ASN A 99 5.83 12.74 -11.25
CA ASN A 99 6.97 12.78 -10.33
C ASN A 99 6.77 11.92 -9.07
N ARG A 100 5.70 11.14 -8.97
CA ARG A 100 5.51 10.20 -7.87
C ARG A 100 6.47 9.02 -8.01
N SER A 101 7.15 8.64 -6.93
CA SER A 101 8.19 7.60 -6.96
C SER A 101 7.70 6.27 -7.55
N GLU A 102 6.50 5.83 -7.17
CA GLU A 102 5.87 4.63 -7.71
C GLU A 102 5.58 4.73 -9.22
N VAL A 103 5.22 5.92 -9.71
CA VAL A 103 4.97 6.15 -11.15
C VAL A 103 6.28 6.18 -11.93
N GLN A 104 7.32 6.81 -11.39
CA GLN A 104 8.65 6.82 -12.00
C GLN A 104 9.24 5.40 -12.06
N GLU A 105 9.11 4.63 -11.00
CA GLU A 105 9.55 3.24 -11.00
C GLU A 105 8.76 2.38 -12.00
N ALA A 106 7.42 2.54 -12.05
CA ALA A 106 6.56 1.85 -13.02
C ALA A 106 6.94 2.19 -14.47
N ARG A 107 7.35 3.43 -14.73
CA ARG A 107 7.85 3.85 -16.06
C ARG A 107 9.05 3.04 -16.50
N LEU A 108 9.98 2.76 -15.59
CA LEU A 108 11.24 2.07 -15.86
C LEU A 108 11.09 0.54 -15.84
N LYS A 109 10.38 0.00 -14.83
CA LYS A 109 10.31 -1.42 -14.55
C LYS A 109 8.96 -2.07 -14.89
N GLY A 110 7.98 -1.28 -15.31
CA GLY A 110 6.60 -1.73 -15.55
C GLY A 110 5.72 -1.72 -14.30
N VAL A 111 6.31 -1.87 -13.12
CA VAL A 111 5.64 -1.78 -11.82
C VAL A 111 6.50 -0.93 -10.88
N GLY A 112 5.87 -0.10 -10.07
CA GLY A 112 6.53 0.66 -9.02
C GLY A 112 5.70 0.70 -7.75
N THR A 113 6.36 0.80 -6.61
CA THR A 113 5.73 0.78 -5.30
C THR A 113 6.27 1.89 -4.40
N ALA A 114 5.44 2.38 -3.49
CA ALA A 114 5.87 3.32 -2.47
C ALA A 114 5.02 3.20 -1.21
N ILE A 115 5.65 3.36 -0.06
CA ILE A 115 4.95 3.53 1.22
C ILE A 115 5.22 4.95 1.69
N ARG A 116 4.16 5.70 1.98
CA ARG A 116 4.27 7.08 2.46
C ARG A 116 3.19 7.38 3.49
N TYR A 117 3.57 8.17 4.49
CA TYR A 117 2.61 8.73 5.43
C TYR A 117 1.76 9.80 4.73
N SER A 118 0.44 9.61 4.75
CA SER A 118 -0.53 10.58 4.25
C SER A 118 -0.87 11.57 5.37
N ARG A 119 -0.47 12.83 5.22
CA ARG A 119 -0.80 13.88 6.20
C ARG A 119 -2.30 14.17 6.25
N THR A 120 -3.01 13.99 5.15
CA THR A 120 -4.46 14.21 5.07
C THR A 120 -5.24 13.11 5.78
N LEU A 121 -4.83 11.85 5.59
CA LEU A 121 -5.49 10.68 6.20
C LEU A 121 -4.85 10.26 7.53
N GLN A 122 -3.71 10.86 7.90
CA GLN A 122 -2.92 10.56 9.11
C GLN A 122 -2.56 9.07 9.28
N GLN A 123 -2.25 8.41 8.18
CA GLN A 123 -1.93 6.98 8.14
C GLN A 123 -0.91 6.63 7.06
N ASN A 124 -0.24 5.49 7.22
CA ASN A 124 0.66 4.96 6.21
C ASN A 124 -0.12 4.38 5.04
N MET A 125 0.17 4.88 3.86
CA MET A 125 -0.45 4.45 2.61
C MET A 125 0.54 3.68 1.75
N LEU A 126 0.12 2.51 1.27
CA LEU A 126 0.80 1.76 0.23
C LEU A 126 0.28 2.21 -1.13
N TYR A 127 1.20 2.52 -2.02
CA TYR A 127 0.94 2.86 -3.42
C TYR A 127 1.59 1.85 -4.34
N VAL A 128 0.85 1.40 -5.33
CA VAL A 128 1.34 0.55 -6.41
C VAL A 128 0.96 1.20 -7.74
N ALA A 129 1.89 1.38 -8.64
CA ALA A 129 1.64 1.84 -9.99
C ALA A 129 2.05 0.76 -11.00
N VAL A 130 1.23 0.54 -12.01
CA VAL A 130 1.50 -0.39 -13.11
C VAL A 130 1.40 0.36 -14.43
N ALA A 131 2.42 0.23 -15.27
CA ALA A 131 2.45 0.86 -16.58
C ALA A 131 1.48 0.15 -17.54
N VAL A 132 0.61 0.93 -18.18
CA VAL A 132 -0.26 0.46 -19.27
C VAL A 132 0.49 0.69 -20.57
N ARG A 133 0.72 -0.40 -21.31
CA ARG A 133 1.43 -0.37 -22.59
C ARG A 133 0.57 -0.99 -23.69
N GLU A 134 0.63 -0.41 -24.85
CA GLU A 134 0.04 -0.95 -26.06
C GLU A 134 1.11 -1.04 -27.15
N LYS A 135 1.37 -2.23 -27.69
CA LYS A 135 2.44 -2.47 -28.67
C LYS A 135 3.78 -1.86 -28.25
N ASP A 136 4.15 -2.09 -26.97
CA ASP A 136 5.35 -1.55 -26.29
C ASP A 136 5.39 -0.03 -26.08
N ARG A 137 4.38 0.71 -26.53
CA ARG A 137 4.28 2.15 -26.26
C ARG A 137 3.55 2.40 -24.93
N LEU A 138 4.17 3.20 -24.08
CA LEU A 138 3.57 3.64 -22.82
C LEU A 138 2.35 4.53 -23.10
N GLN A 139 1.18 4.11 -22.65
CA GLN A 139 -0.08 4.85 -22.75
C GLN A 139 -0.39 5.62 -21.45
N GLY A 140 0.01 5.06 -20.31
CA GLY A 140 -0.25 5.64 -19.02
C GLY A 140 0.01 4.66 -17.87
N TYR A 141 -0.68 4.88 -16.76
CA TYR A 141 -0.50 4.09 -15.55
C TYR A 141 -1.84 3.86 -14.85
N VAL A 142 -1.99 2.68 -14.27
CA VAL A 142 -2.99 2.40 -13.23
C VAL A 142 -2.27 2.49 -11.90
N ARG A 143 -2.75 3.33 -11.00
CA ARG A 143 -2.19 3.52 -9.67
C ARG A 143 -3.23 3.13 -8.62
N LEU A 144 -2.86 2.20 -7.75
CA LEU A 144 -3.67 1.78 -6.61
C LEU A 144 -3.11 2.38 -5.33
N ALA A 145 -4.00 2.71 -4.38
CA ALA A 145 -3.60 3.18 -3.06
C ALA A 145 -4.48 2.55 -1.98
N ARG A 146 -3.87 2.04 -0.92
CA ARG A 146 -4.55 1.43 0.23
C ARG A 146 -3.86 1.81 1.54
N SER A 147 -4.66 1.94 2.62
CA SER A 147 -4.14 2.05 3.98
C SER A 147 -3.45 0.76 4.42
N LEU A 148 -2.37 0.89 5.19
CA LEU A 148 -1.73 -0.23 5.88
C LEU A 148 -2.22 -0.40 7.33
N GLU A 149 -3.15 0.44 7.77
CA GLU A 149 -3.68 0.47 9.14
C GLU A 149 -5.12 -0.08 9.23
N GLU A 150 -5.62 -0.64 8.11
CA GLU A 150 -6.90 -1.34 8.03
C GLU A 150 -6.73 -2.85 8.06
#